data_ff7a2db1e399ebb89d41009a01cef813
#
_entry.id   ff7a2db1e399ebb89d41009a01cef813
#
_cell.length_a   1.000
_cell.length_b   1.000
_cell.length_c   1.000
_cell.angle_alpha   90.00
_cell.angle_beta   90.00
_cell.angle_gamma   90.00
#
_symmetry.space_group_name_H-M   'P 1'
#
loop_
_entity.id
_entity.type
_entity.pdbx_description
1 polymer ?
#
loop_
_entity_poly.entity_id
_entity_poly.type
_entity_poly.pdbx_seq_one_letter_code
_entity_poly.pdbx_strand_id
1 'polypeptide(L)' 'MSLHLFEKLTYDEEDWSILEDAHIKACELLGQPPVSYKNVDRLARHIMKLFDAGVRDFEIIATIAAHREIVLDRKATYH' A
#
# COMPACT_ATOMS: atom_id res chain seq x y z
N MET A 1 -26.20 0.16 11.26
CA MET A 1 -25.07 -0.50 11.65
C MET A 1 -24.17 -0.81 10.54
N SER A 2 -23.04 -0.37 10.61
CA SER A 2 -22.29 -0.36 9.44
C SER A 2 -21.18 -1.38 9.43
N LEU A 3 -21.09 -2.06 8.34
CA LEU A 3 -20.03 -3.01 8.11
C LEU A 3 -18.69 -2.34 8.08
N HIS A 4 -18.66 -1.07 7.76
CA HIS A 4 -17.43 -0.31 7.83
C HIS A 4 -16.81 -0.34 9.19
N LEU A 5 -17.61 -0.27 10.20
CA LEU A 5 -17.13 -0.26 11.54
C LEU A 5 -16.42 -1.57 11.84
N PHE A 6 -16.99 -2.65 11.39
CA PHE A 6 -16.39 -3.95 11.53
C PHE A 6 -15.06 -4.04 10.85
N GLU A 7 -15.00 -3.55 9.64
CA GLU A 7 -13.76 -3.59 8.89
C GLU A 7 -12.66 -2.85 9.59
N LYS A 8 -13.00 -1.72 10.17
CA LYS A 8 -12.01 -0.94 10.88
C LYS A 8 -11.55 -1.63 12.13
N LEU A 9 -12.41 -2.42 12.73
CA LEU A 9 -12.06 -3.13 13.94
C LEU A 9 -11.22 -4.37 13.67
N THR A 10 -11.09 -4.79 12.44
CA THR A 10 -10.25 -5.95 12.13
C THR A 10 -8.78 -5.62 12.15
N TYR A 11 -8.43 -4.34 12.14
CA TYR A 11 -7.02 -3.92 12.19
C TYR A 11 -6.77 -3.24 13.52
N ASP A 12 -5.79 -3.74 14.27
CA ASP A 12 -5.41 -3.09 15.52
C ASP A 12 -4.30 -2.07 15.24
N GLU A 13 -3.78 -1.48 16.29
CA GLU A 13 -2.77 -0.44 16.17
C GLU A 13 -1.51 -0.95 15.50
N GLU A 14 -1.13 -2.18 15.82
CA GLU A 14 0.05 -2.79 15.23
C GLU A 14 -0.14 -2.98 13.73
N ASP A 15 -1.31 -3.42 13.34
CA ASP A 15 -1.63 -3.61 11.93
C ASP A 15 -1.56 -2.30 11.17
N TRP A 16 -2.15 -1.25 11.73
CA TRP A 16 -2.11 0.06 11.09
C TRP A 16 -0.70 0.60 10.98
N SER A 17 0.13 0.32 11.98
CA SER A 17 1.52 0.73 11.95
C SER A 17 2.27 0.06 10.80
N ILE A 18 2.03 -1.22 10.59
CA ILE A 18 2.66 -1.95 9.50
C ILE A 18 2.20 -1.37 8.15
N LEU A 19 0.90 -1.14 8.02
CA LEU A 19 0.35 -0.60 6.77
C LEU A 19 0.91 0.79 6.48
N GLU A 20 1.03 1.61 7.50
CA GLU A 20 1.54 2.96 7.35
C GLU A 20 3.02 2.94 6.98
N ASP A 21 3.80 2.13 7.67
CA ASP A 21 5.23 2.01 7.37
C ASP A 21 5.45 1.48 5.96
N ALA A 22 4.62 0.52 5.54
CA ALA A 22 4.71 -0.01 4.19
C ALA A 22 4.40 1.07 3.16
N HIS A 23 3.42 1.91 3.43
CA HIS A 23 3.05 2.98 2.53
C HIS A 23 4.18 3.99 2.37
N ILE A 24 4.76 4.40 3.50
CA ILE A 24 5.87 5.35 3.49
C ILE A 24 7.05 4.76 2.73
N LYS A 25 7.38 3.51 3.02
CA LYS A 25 8.52 2.86 2.37
C LYS A 25 8.30 2.71 0.88
N ALA A 26 7.08 2.34 0.48
CA ALA A 26 6.77 2.21 -0.94
C ALA A 26 6.93 3.54 -1.67
N CYS A 27 6.48 4.62 -1.06
CA CYS A 27 6.65 5.94 -1.65
C CYS A 27 8.11 6.32 -1.78
N GLU A 28 8.93 5.97 -0.79
CA GLU A 28 10.37 6.17 -0.88
C GLU A 28 10.96 5.43 -2.08
N LEU A 29 10.54 4.18 -2.25
CA LEU A 29 11.03 3.38 -3.36
C LEU A 29 10.59 3.92 -4.71
N LEU A 30 9.44 4.59 -4.74
CA LEU A 30 8.94 5.21 -5.95
C LEU A 30 9.53 6.59 -6.18
N GLY A 31 10.27 7.11 -5.20
CA GLY A 31 10.87 8.43 -5.30
C GLY A 31 9.87 9.57 -5.21
N GLN A 32 8.74 9.35 -4.54
CA GLN A 32 7.67 10.34 -4.44
C GLN A 32 7.28 10.53 -2.99
N PRO A 33 7.03 11.77 -2.55
CA PRO A 33 6.50 11.97 -1.21
C PRO A 33 5.09 11.36 -1.12
N PRO A 34 4.73 10.80 0.05
CA PRO A 34 3.40 10.17 0.17
C PRO A 34 2.25 11.11 -0.14
N VAL A 35 2.38 12.38 0.23
CA VAL A 35 1.28 13.33 0.07
C VAL A 35 1.07 13.77 -1.37
N SER A 36 2.06 13.58 -2.24
CA SER A 36 1.94 14.05 -3.61
C SER A 36 1.91 12.92 -4.64
N TYR A 37 1.91 11.68 -4.19
CA TYR A 37 1.87 10.57 -5.13
C TYR A 37 0.47 10.47 -5.72
N LYS A 38 0.37 10.60 -7.04
CA LYS A 38 -0.93 10.71 -7.71
C LYS A 38 -1.76 9.43 -7.63
N ASN A 39 -1.13 8.29 -7.46
CA ASN A 39 -1.83 7.02 -7.40
C ASN A 39 -1.86 6.45 -5.99
N VAL A 40 -1.96 7.34 -5.00
CA VAL A 40 -1.89 6.94 -3.60
C VAL A 40 -2.97 5.92 -3.23
N ASP A 41 -4.17 6.07 -3.77
CA ASP A 41 -5.24 5.13 -3.46
C ASP A 41 -4.97 3.75 -4.01
N ARG A 42 -4.43 3.69 -5.22
CA ARG A 42 -4.08 2.41 -5.84
C ARG A 42 -2.96 1.74 -5.06
N LEU A 43 -1.96 2.52 -4.65
CA LEU A 43 -0.86 1.99 -3.87
C LEU A 43 -1.36 1.44 -2.54
N ALA A 44 -2.25 2.17 -1.88
CA ALA A 44 -2.81 1.72 -0.62
C ALA A 44 -3.56 0.39 -0.78
N ARG A 45 -4.29 0.23 -1.87
CA ARG A 45 -5.01 -1.01 -2.13
C ARG A 45 -4.06 -2.18 -2.33
N HIS A 46 -2.95 -1.97 -3.02
CA HIS A 46 -1.95 -3.03 -3.19
C HIS A 46 -1.38 -3.45 -1.84
N ILE A 47 -1.09 -2.47 -1.01
CA ILE A 47 -0.53 -2.73 0.30
C ILE A 47 -1.52 -3.52 1.15
N MET A 48 -2.77 -3.11 1.17
CA MET A 48 -3.77 -3.78 1.98
C MET A 48 -4.04 -5.20 1.49
N LYS A 49 -4.02 -5.42 0.19
CA LYS A 49 -4.20 -6.76 -0.35
C LYS A 49 -3.10 -7.70 0.12
N LEU A 50 -1.87 -7.24 0.11
CA LEU A 50 -0.75 -8.04 0.57
C LEU A 50 -0.87 -8.34 2.05
N PHE A 51 -1.24 -7.34 2.82
CA PHE A 51 -1.43 -7.51 4.24
C PHE A 51 -2.52 -8.54 4.53
N ASP A 52 -3.63 -8.43 3.83
CA ASP A 52 -4.76 -9.35 4.02
C ASP A 52 -4.41 -10.77 3.57
N ALA A 53 -3.48 -10.91 2.66
CA ALA A 53 -3.00 -12.21 2.22
C ALA A 53 -2.04 -12.85 3.22
N GLY A 54 -1.67 -12.13 4.26
CA GLY A 54 -0.85 -12.69 5.33
C GLY A 54 0.56 -12.14 5.42
N VAL A 55 0.95 -11.23 4.53
CA VAL A 55 2.28 -10.65 4.57
C VAL A 55 2.33 -9.61 5.67
N ARG A 56 3.28 -9.75 6.57
CA ARG A 56 3.37 -8.85 7.73
C ARG A 56 4.65 -8.02 7.78
N ASP A 57 5.57 -8.28 6.87
CA ASP A 57 6.82 -7.52 6.80
C ASP A 57 6.60 -6.30 5.93
N PHE A 58 6.68 -5.11 6.52
CA PHE A 58 6.35 -3.90 5.78
C PHE A 58 7.32 -3.64 4.62
N GLU A 59 8.56 -4.08 4.75
CA GLU A 59 9.51 -3.90 3.66
C GLU A 59 9.17 -4.76 2.46
N ILE A 60 8.74 -6.00 2.71
CA ILE A 60 8.31 -6.88 1.63
C ILE A 60 7.06 -6.34 0.98
N ILE A 61 6.09 -5.92 1.80
CA ILE A 61 4.86 -5.33 1.28
C ILE A 61 5.18 -4.13 0.39
N ALA A 62 6.04 -3.25 0.89
CA ALA A 62 6.40 -2.03 0.18
C ALA A 62 7.09 -2.34 -1.14
N THR A 63 8.01 -3.30 -1.14
CA THR A 63 8.76 -3.65 -2.33
C THR A 63 7.83 -4.19 -3.41
N ILE A 64 6.93 -5.08 -3.04
CA ILE A 64 5.99 -5.67 -4.00
C ILE A 64 5.03 -4.61 -4.52
N ALA A 65 4.49 -3.80 -3.62
CA ALA A 65 3.53 -2.77 -4.01
C ALA A 65 4.17 -1.73 -4.92
N ALA A 66 5.39 -1.29 -4.59
CA ALA A 66 6.09 -0.32 -5.42
C ALA A 66 6.39 -0.91 -6.80
N HIS A 67 6.80 -2.17 -6.83
CA HIS A 67 7.09 -2.83 -8.11
C HIS A 67 5.84 -2.86 -8.99
N ARG A 68 4.70 -3.19 -8.41
CA ARG A 68 3.44 -3.21 -9.18
C ARG A 68 3.10 -1.84 -9.73
N GLU A 69 3.36 -0.79 -8.94
CA GLU A 69 3.12 0.57 -9.43
C GLU A 69 4.02 0.92 -10.59
N ILE A 70 5.28 0.53 -10.52
CA ILE A 70 6.21 0.80 -11.61
C ILE A 70 5.78 0.10 -12.88
N VAL A 71 5.36 -1.15 -12.76
CA VAL A 71 4.91 -1.92 -13.92
C VAL A 71 3.67 -1.28 -14.54
N LEU A 72 2.72 -0.85 -13.71
CA LEU A 72 1.52 -0.22 -14.23
C LEU A 72 1.81 1.11 -14.91
N ASP A 73 2.73 1.88 -14.35
CA ASP A 73 3.12 3.15 -14.97
C ASP A 73 3.81 2.92 -16.31
N ARG A 74 4.64 1.91 -16.40
CA ARG A 74 5.29 1.56 -17.65
C ARG A 74 4.28 1.18 -18.71
N LYS A 75 3.28 0.41 -18.34
CA LYS A 75 2.23 0.03 -19.28
C LYS A 75 1.46 1.24 -19.77
N ALA A 76 1.21 2.17 -18.86
CA ALA A 76 0.49 3.38 -19.21
C ALA A 76 1.27 4.23 -20.18
N THR A 77 2.60 4.26 -20.05
CA THR A 77 3.44 5.07 -20.90
C THR A 77 3.78 4.41 -22.23
N TYR A 78 3.54 3.15 -22.33
CA TYR A 78 4.00 2.38 -23.47
C TYR A 78 3.13 2.55 -24.71
N HIS A 79 2.14 3.31 -24.60
CA HIS A 79 1.33 3.58 -25.78
C HIS A 79 1.90 4.74 -26.57
#